data_b46d35c04da96b1fc7c3e2e7d5450077
#
_entry.id   b46d35c04da96b1fc7c3e2e7d5450077
#
_cell.length_a   1.000
_cell.length_b   1.000
_cell.length_c   1.000
_cell.angle_alpha   90.00
_cell.angle_beta   90.00
_cell.angle_gamma   90.00
#
_symmetry.space_group_name_H-M   'P 1'
#
loop_
_entity.id
_entity.type
_entity.pdbx_description
1 polymer ?
#
loop_
_entity_poly.entity_id
_entity_poly.type
_entity_poly.pdbx_seq_one_letter_code
_entity_poly.pdbx_strand_id
1 'polypeptide(L)'
;MKKLLMFAATAAILAACTPKTAPELPLETFFRNTEKTGYQISPDGKYFSYMAPYESRRNIFVQPVDGKDAVRITSETERDLAGYFWANNNRILYLKDTGGDENFQLYGVDIDGSNPKAYTAIPGVRTQIIDPLEEIDSLMIIGTCLLYTSPSPRDGLL
;
A
#
# COMPACT_ATOMS: atom_id res chain seq x y z
N MET A 1 66.82 10.52 10.40
CA MET A 1 65.79 9.44 10.27
C MET A 1 64.49 9.75 11.03
N LYS A 2 64.51 10.11 12.33
CA LYS A 2 63.27 10.39 13.11
C LYS A 2 62.40 11.53 12.56
N LYS A 3 62.98 12.60 12.03
CA LYS A 3 62.23 13.73 11.43
C LYS A 3 61.53 13.35 10.12
N LEU A 4 62.11 12.45 9.32
CA LEU A 4 61.53 11.99 8.06
C LEU A 4 60.34 11.06 8.32
N LEU A 5 60.40 10.23 9.38
CA LEU A 5 59.30 9.38 9.79
C LEU A 5 58.10 10.19 10.31
N MET A 6 58.34 11.28 11.05
CA MET A 6 57.26 12.16 11.50
C MET A 6 56.54 12.87 10.35
N PHE A 7 57.26 13.30 9.30
CA PHE A 7 56.65 13.91 8.13
C PHE A 7 55.81 12.92 7.31
N ALA A 8 56.25 11.67 7.19
CA ALA A 8 55.53 10.62 6.51
C ALA A 8 54.25 10.23 7.27
N ALA A 9 54.28 10.21 8.61
CA ALA A 9 53.13 9.92 9.43
C ALA A 9 52.05 11.02 9.38
N THR A 10 52.43 12.30 9.36
CA THR A 10 51.48 13.41 9.21
C THR A 10 50.86 13.47 7.81
N ALA A 11 51.57 13.14 6.75
CA ALA A 11 51.05 13.09 5.40
C ALA A 11 50.03 11.94 5.23
N ALA A 12 50.23 10.79 5.89
CA ALA A 12 49.29 9.66 5.88
C ALA A 12 47.96 9.97 6.58
N ILE A 13 47.98 10.78 7.65
CA ILE A 13 46.74 11.18 8.37
C ILE A 13 45.90 12.14 7.56
N LEU A 14 46.51 13.02 6.75
CA LEU A 14 45.80 13.96 5.90
C LEU A 14 45.14 13.30 4.67
N ALA A 15 45.64 12.16 4.22
CA ALA A 15 45.09 11.40 3.10
C ALA A 15 43.84 10.54 3.52
N ALA A 16 43.61 10.34 4.82
CA ALA A 16 42.48 9.51 5.31
C ALA A 16 41.13 10.23 5.34
N CYS A 17 41.10 11.54 5.12
CA CYS A 17 39.88 12.36 5.11
C CYS A 17 39.41 12.76 3.72
N THR A 18 39.41 11.85 2.75
CA THR A 18 38.66 12.12 1.52
C THR A 18 37.17 12.02 1.81
N PRO A 19 36.38 13.09 1.65
CA PRO A 19 34.97 13.03 1.82
C PRO A 19 34.42 12.04 0.81
N LYS A 20 33.76 10.98 1.30
CA LYS A 20 33.07 10.01 0.46
C LYS A 20 31.85 10.74 -0.12
N THR A 21 32.00 11.28 -1.33
CA THR A 21 30.86 11.88 -2.03
C THR A 21 29.77 10.81 -2.21
N ALA A 22 28.56 11.14 -1.80
CA ALA A 22 27.43 10.26 -2.07
C ALA A 22 27.28 10.07 -3.60
N PRO A 23 26.94 8.85 -4.07
CA PRO A 23 26.73 8.64 -5.48
C PRO A 23 25.56 9.51 -5.97
N GLU A 24 25.76 10.19 -7.09
CA GLU A 24 24.66 10.89 -7.76
C GLU A 24 23.69 9.86 -8.31
N LEU A 25 22.44 9.94 -7.87
CA LEU A 25 21.37 9.10 -8.40
C LEU A 25 20.75 9.76 -9.63
N PRO A 26 20.53 9.01 -10.73
CA PRO A 26 19.80 9.53 -11.89
C PRO A 26 18.42 10.03 -11.52
N LEU A 27 17.94 11.08 -12.18
CA LEU A 27 16.63 11.68 -11.92
C LEU A 27 15.51 10.66 -12.05
N GLU A 28 15.62 9.75 -12.99
CA GLU A 28 14.67 8.66 -13.25
C GLU A 28 14.45 7.75 -12.03
N THR A 29 15.46 7.63 -11.16
CA THR A 29 15.36 6.82 -9.93
C THR A 29 14.29 7.36 -9.00
N PHE A 30 14.08 8.69 -8.97
CA PHE A 30 13.09 9.34 -8.11
C PHE A 30 11.67 9.29 -8.69
N PHE A 31 11.53 9.10 -10.00
CA PHE A 31 10.23 9.04 -10.70
C PHE A 31 9.83 7.62 -11.10
N ARG A 32 10.64 6.62 -10.80
CA ARG A 32 10.30 5.23 -11.06
C ARG A 32 9.15 4.81 -10.14
N ASN A 33 8.12 4.21 -10.72
CA ASN A 33 7.07 3.56 -9.95
C ASN A 33 7.67 2.44 -9.09
N THR A 34 7.24 2.38 -7.82
CA THR A 34 7.64 1.29 -6.92
C THR A 34 7.09 -0.03 -7.43
N GLU A 35 7.92 -1.07 -7.49
CA GLU A 35 7.49 -2.41 -7.88
C GLU A 35 6.50 -2.99 -6.88
N LYS A 36 6.74 -2.74 -5.59
CA LYS A 36 5.88 -3.22 -4.49
C LYS A 36 5.62 -2.09 -3.51
N THR A 37 4.41 -1.98 -3.01
CA THR A 37 4.00 -0.92 -2.08
C THR A 37 2.91 -1.41 -1.11
N GLY A 38 2.64 -0.62 -0.06
CA GLY A 38 1.55 -0.90 0.87
C GLY A 38 1.72 -2.19 1.65
N TYR A 39 2.94 -2.48 2.10
CA TYR A 39 3.21 -3.68 2.89
C TYR A 39 2.45 -3.67 4.21
N GLN A 40 1.84 -4.81 4.52
CA GLN A 40 1.17 -5.08 5.79
C GLN A 40 1.51 -6.49 6.26
N ILE A 41 1.38 -6.73 7.56
CA ILE A 41 1.58 -8.06 8.19
C ILE A 41 0.22 -8.56 8.64
N SER A 42 -0.05 -9.86 8.49
CA SER A 42 -1.26 -10.49 9.03
C SER A 42 -1.30 -10.38 10.57
N PRO A 43 -2.48 -10.32 11.19
CA PRO A 43 -2.57 -10.19 12.65
C PRO A 43 -1.82 -11.28 13.43
N ASP A 44 -1.72 -12.50 12.90
CA ASP A 44 -0.97 -13.62 13.50
C ASP A 44 0.53 -13.65 13.13
N GLY A 45 1.01 -12.69 12.31
CA GLY A 45 2.41 -12.56 11.92
C GLY A 45 2.92 -13.60 10.93
N LYS A 46 2.06 -14.48 10.38
CA LYS A 46 2.51 -15.59 9.51
C LYS A 46 2.63 -15.19 8.05
N TYR A 47 1.94 -14.13 7.63
CA TYR A 47 1.91 -13.64 6.27
C TYR A 47 2.23 -12.16 6.23
N PHE A 48 2.76 -11.72 5.12
CA PHE A 48 2.73 -10.32 4.75
C PHE A 48 2.05 -10.15 3.39
N SER A 49 1.47 -8.99 3.19
CA SER A 49 0.80 -8.61 1.95
C SER A 49 1.40 -7.34 1.38
N TYR A 50 1.24 -7.14 0.11
CA TYR A 50 1.67 -5.94 -0.61
C TYR A 50 0.88 -5.77 -1.90
N MET A 51 0.91 -4.57 -2.45
CA MET A 51 0.42 -4.31 -3.79
C MET A 51 1.57 -4.31 -4.79
N ALA A 52 1.38 -5.00 -5.92
CA ALA A 52 2.31 -5.04 -7.05
C ALA A 52 1.54 -5.01 -8.38
N PRO A 53 2.20 -4.61 -9.48
CA PRO A 53 1.57 -4.59 -10.79
C PRO A 53 1.18 -6.00 -11.27
N TYR A 54 -0.03 -6.10 -11.80
CA TYR A 54 -0.52 -7.19 -12.62
C TYR A 54 -1.33 -6.57 -13.76
N GLU A 55 -0.97 -6.86 -15.02
CA GLU A 55 -1.57 -6.24 -16.21
C GLU A 55 -1.66 -4.70 -16.12
N SER A 56 -0.56 -4.09 -15.66
CA SER A 56 -0.43 -2.63 -15.48
C SER A 56 -1.28 -2.01 -14.37
N ARG A 57 -1.96 -2.81 -13.54
CA ARG A 57 -2.74 -2.36 -12.38
C ARG A 57 -2.22 -2.94 -11.08
N ARG A 58 -2.34 -2.18 -10.01
CA ARG A 58 -1.91 -2.64 -8.68
C ARG A 58 -2.92 -3.62 -8.12
N ASN A 59 -2.43 -4.82 -7.82
CA ASN A 59 -3.18 -5.92 -7.25
C ASN A 59 -2.54 -6.39 -5.96
N ILE A 60 -3.30 -7.05 -5.11
CA ILE A 60 -2.85 -7.53 -3.80
C ILE A 60 -2.22 -8.91 -3.94
N PHE A 61 -1.07 -9.07 -3.30
CA PHE A 61 -0.35 -10.32 -3.16
C PHE A 61 -0.17 -10.64 -1.67
N VAL A 62 -0.25 -11.90 -1.32
CA VAL A 62 0.00 -12.43 0.02
C VAL A 62 1.14 -13.44 -0.06
N GLN A 63 2.06 -13.37 0.90
CA GLN A 63 3.24 -14.23 0.94
C GLN A 63 3.49 -14.68 2.38
N PRO A 64 3.79 -15.98 2.63
CA PRO A 64 4.24 -16.44 3.94
C PRO A 64 5.54 -15.73 4.35
N VAL A 65 5.69 -15.40 5.63
CA VAL A 65 6.89 -14.70 6.15
C VAL A 65 8.17 -15.52 5.97
N ASP A 66 8.05 -16.83 6.10
CA ASP A 66 9.14 -17.80 5.92
C ASP A 66 9.20 -18.42 4.52
N GLY A 67 8.24 -18.07 3.65
CA GLY A 67 8.09 -18.60 2.30
C GLY A 67 8.59 -17.64 1.22
N LYS A 68 8.73 -18.19 0.00
CA LYS A 68 9.17 -17.40 -1.18
C LYS A 68 8.04 -17.13 -2.18
N ASP A 69 6.99 -17.93 -2.16
CA ASP A 69 5.95 -17.89 -3.18
C ASP A 69 4.81 -16.98 -2.73
N ALA A 70 4.58 -15.94 -3.49
CA ALA A 70 3.46 -15.02 -3.28
C ALA A 70 2.25 -15.46 -4.10
N VAL A 71 1.08 -15.42 -3.48
CA VAL A 71 -0.20 -15.66 -4.14
C VAL A 71 -0.84 -14.32 -4.46
N ARG A 72 -1.21 -14.09 -5.73
CA ARG A 72 -2.02 -12.95 -6.12
C ARG A 72 -3.47 -13.25 -5.80
N ILE A 73 -4.10 -12.42 -4.97
CA ILE A 73 -5.47 -12.65 -4.48
C ILE A 73 -6.52 -11.75 -5.14
N THR A 74 -6.10 -10.75 -5.93
CA THR A 74 -7.01 -9.90 -6.72
C THR A 74 -6.59 -9.88 -8.18
N SER A 75 -7.50 -9.53 -9.10
CA SER A 75 -7.26 -9.56 -10.55
C SER A 75 -7.86 -8.33 -11.23
N GLU A 76 -7.63 -7.16 -10.68
CA GLU A 76 -8.11 -5.91 -11.27
C GLU A 76 -7.25 -5.52 -12.46
N THR A 77 -7.91 -5.19 -13.57
CA THR A 77 -7.25 -4.84 -14.85
C THR A 77 -7.64 -3.46 -15.36
N GLU A 78 -8.73 -2.88 -14.87
CA GLU A 78 -9.21 -1.57 -15.31
C GLU A 78 -8.64 -0.43 -14.46
N ARG A 79 -8.69 -0.57 -13.15
CA ARG A 79 -8.29 0.46 -12.17
C ARG A 79 -7.43 -0.10 -11.06
N ASP A 80 -6.58 0.75 -10.50
CA ASP A 80 -5.83 0.42 -9.29
C ASP A 80 -6.77 0.33 -8.08
N LEU A 81 -6.46 -0.56 -7.16
CA LEU A 81 -7.12 -0.60 -5.86
C LEU A 81 -6.74 0.66 -5.06
N ALA A 82 -7.72 1.27 -4.39
CA ALA A 82 -7.50 2.47 -3.58
C ALA A 82 -6.73 2.18 -2.28
N GLY A 83 -6.91 0.98 -1.74
CA GLY A 83 -6.24 0.51 -0.54
C GLY A 83 -6.81 -0.82 -0.06
N TYR A 84 -6.14 -1.44 0.90
CA TYR A 84 -6.56 -2.69 1.50
C TYR A 84 -6.09 -2.80 2.94
N PHE A 85 -6.65 -3.75 3.69
CA PHE A 85 -6.26 -4.08 5.07
C PHE A 85 -6.69 -5.50 5.43
N TRP A 86 -6.06 -6.05 6.46
CA TRP A 86 -6.42 -7.34 7.02
C TRP A 86 -7.67 -7.21 7.88
N ALA A 87 -8.73 -7.98 7.56
CA ALA A 87 -9.90 -8.09 8.43
C ALA A 87 -9.66 -9.09 9.56
N ASN A 88 -8.93 -10.17 9.27
CA ASN A 88 -8.49 -11.20 10.20
C ASN A 88 -7.34 -12.01 9.55
N ASN A 89 -6.91 -13.09 10.17
CA ASN A 89 -5.78 -13.92 9.69
C ASN A 89 -5.99 -14.56 8.32
N ASN A 90 -7.24 -14.65 7.84
CA ASN A 90 -7.57 -15.37 6.62
C ASN A 90 -8.22 -14.49 5.55
N ARG A 91 -8.53 -13.23 5.84
CA ARG A 91 -9.30 -12.38 4.93
C ARG A 91 -8.76 -10.98 4.84
N ILE A 92 -8.65 -10.51 3.61
CA ILE A 92 -8.28 -9.15 3.27
C ILE A 92 -9.50 -8.42 2.72
N LEU A 93 -9.69 -7.17 3.16
CA LEU A 93 -10.68 -6.24 2.62
C LEU A 93 -9.98 -5.18 1.80
N TYR A 94 -10.63 -4.72 0.75
CA TYR A 94 -10.07 -3.70 -0.13
C TYR A 94 -11.16 -2.78 -0.70
N LEU A 95 -10.75 -1.60 -1.08
CA LEU A 95 -11.60 -0.56 -1.67
C LEU A 95 -11.26 -0.39 -3.14
N LYS A 96 -12.28 -0.38 -3.98
CA LYS A 96 -12.17 0.01 -5.39
C LYS A 96 -13.38 0.81 -5.84
N ASP A 97 -13.16 1.67 -6.84
CA ASP A 97 -14.20 2.40 -7.55
C ASP A 97 -14.54 1.72 -8.89
N THR A 98 -15.55 2.22 -9.58
CA THR A 98 -15.93 1.76 -10.91
C THR A 98 -15.76 2.89 -11.90
N GLY A 99 -14.93 2.66 -12.92
CA GLY A 99 -14.75 3.63 -14.01
C GLY A 99 -14.16 4.99 -13.63
N GLY A 100 -13.67 5.15 -12.39
CA GLY A 100 -13.12 6.42 -11.90
C GLY A 100 -14.13 7.37 -11.29
N ASP A 101 -15.28 6.85 -10.86
CA ASP A 101 -16.35 7.63 -10.23
C ASP A 101 -16.05 8.03 -8.78
N GLU A 102 -14.93 7.53 -8.21
CA GLU A 102 -14.48 7.73 -6.83
C GLU A 102 -15.50 7.29 -5.75
N ASN A 103 -16.54 6.57 -6.17
CA ASN A 103 -17.48 5.93 -5.27
C ASN A 103 -16.92 4.57 -4.81
N PHE A 104 -15.94 4.64 -3.92
CA PHE A 104 -15.24 3.46 -3.44
C PHE A 104 -16.18 2.51 -2.72
N GLN A 105 -16.16 1.25 -3.15
CA GLN A 105 -16.94 0.15 -2.60
C GLN A 105 -16.03 -0.80 -1.85
N LEU A 106 -16.57 -1.46 -0.82
CA LEU A 106 -15.85 -2.43 0.01
C LEU A 106 -16.03 -3.84 -0.53
N TYR A 107 -14.91 -4.49 -0.78
CA TYR A 107 -14.80 -5.88 -1.20
C TYR A 107 -13.93 -6.67 -0.23
N GLY A 108 -14.01 -7.98 -0.29
CA GLY A 108 -13.13 -8.86 0.47
C GLY A 108 -12.83 -10.13 -0.29
N VAL A 109 -11.69 -10.74 0.03
CA VAL A 109 -11.18 -11.97 -0.55
C VAL A 109 -10.32 -12.71 0.47
N ASP A 110 -10.30 -14.02 0.42
CA ASP A 110 -9.46 -14.82 1.30
C ASP A 110 -8.00 -14.82 0.82
N ILE A 111 -7.08 -15.13 1.71
CA ILE A 111 -5.62 -15.06 1.43
C ILE A 111 -5.12 -16.00 0.33
N ASP A 112 -5.93 -16.99 -0.05
CA ASP A 112 -5.69 -17.89 -1.18
C ASP A 112 -6.35 -17.43 -2.49
N GLY A 113 -7.05 -16.27 -2.47
CA GLY A 113 -7.80 -15.74 -3.61
C GLY A 113 -9.23 -16.28 -3.74
N SER A 114 -9.66 -17.16 -2.83
CA SER A 114 -11.02 -17.70 -2.83
C SER A 114 -12.04 -16.74 -2.18
N ASN A 115 -13.33 -17.07 -2.32
CA ASN A 115 -14.45 -16.39 -1.70
C ASN A 115 -14.49 -14.85 -1.89
N PRO A 116 -14.33 -14.32 -3.13
CA PRO A 116 -14.48 -12.89 -3.37
C PRO A 116 -15.92 -12.46 -3.05
N LYS A 117 -16.06 -11.34 -2.33
CA LYS A 117 -17.36 -10.82 -1.92
C LYS A 117 -17.39 -9.31 -1.98
N ALA A 118 -18.45 -8.76 -2.57
CA ALA A 118 -18.79 -7.35 -2.45
C ALA A 118 -19.64 -7.13 -1.19
N TYR A 119 -19.20 -6.22 -0.33
CA TYR A 119 -19.93 -5.88 0.90
C TYR A 119 -20.85 -4.68 0.72
N THR A 120 -20.48 -3.74 -0.14
CA THR A 120 -21.21 -2.48 -0.37
C THR A 120 -21.41 -2.17 -1.85
N ALA A 121 -21.87 -3.15 -2.65
CA ALA A 121 -22.12 -2.93 -4.08
C ALA A 121 -23.40 -2.08 -4.31
N ILE A 122 -23.39 -0.82 -3.86
CA ILE A 122 -24.50 0.14 -4.00
C ILE A 122 -24.08 1.23 -4.98
N PRO A 123 -24.70 1.33 -6.16
CA PRO A 123 -24.36 2.35 -7.16
C PRO A 123 -24.44 3.77 -6.61
N GLY A 124 -23.46 4.61 -6.92
CA GLY A 124 -23.43 6.03 -6.54
C GLY A 124 -23.18 6.29 -5.04
N VAL A 125 -22.87 5.27 -4.26
CA VAL A 125 -22.60 5.39 -2.83
C VAL A 125 -21.11 5.23 -2.57
N ARG A 126 -20.53 6.15 -1.83
CA ARG A 126 -19.15 6.03 -1.34
C ARG A 126 -19.14 5.37 0.04
N THR A 127 -18.32 4.33 0.19
CA THR A 127 -18.10 3.64 1.46
C THR A 127 -16.85 4.18 2.15
N GLN A 128 -16.92 4.36 3.45
CA GLN A 128 -15.81 4.72 4.33
C GLN A 128 -15.72 3.71 5.48
N ILE A 129 -14.52 3.34 5.85
CA ILE A 129 -14.27 2.57 7.05
C ILE A 129 -14.30 3.55 8.23
N ILE A 130 -15.22 3.34 9.17
CA ILE A 130 -15.35 4.16 10.37
C ILE A 130 -14.54 3.57 11.51
N ASP A 131 -14.73 2.26 11.76
CA ASP A 131 -14.00 1.52 12.79
C ASP A 131 -13.83 0.05 12.35
N PRO A 132 -12.62 -0.46 12.22
CA PRO A 132 -12.37 -1.85 11.88
C PRO A 132 -12.76 -2.83 12.98
N LEU A 133 -12.98 -2.37 14.24
CA LEU A 133 -13.29 -3.21 15.43
C LEU A 133 -12.25 -4.33 15.59
N GLU A 134 -10.95 -3.98 15.69
CA GLU A 134 -9.82 -4.91 15.66
C GLU A 134 -9.91 -6.07 16.66
N GLU A 135 -10.69 -5.91 17.74
CA GLU A 135 -10.93 -6.96 18.75
C GLU A 135 -12.07 -7.93 18.37
N ILE A 136 -12.80 -7.65 17.27
CA ILE A 136 -13.98 -8.43 16.85
C ILE A 136 -13.84 -8.85 15.38
N ASP A 137 -13.21 -9.97 15.13
CA ASP A 137 -12.87 -10.49 13.80
C ASP A 137 -14.05 -10.58 12.79
N SER A 138 -15.28 -10.55 13.26
CA SER A 138 -16.48 -10.74 12.43
C SER A 138 -17.27 -9.47 12.15
N LEU A 139 -16.91 -8.34 12.75
CA LEU A 139 -17.65 -7.08 12.65
C LEU A 139 -16.74 -5.91 12.26
N MET A 140 -17.35 -4.93 11.63
CA MET A 140 -16.74 -3.67 11.26
C MET A 140 -17.81 -2.61 11.14
N ILE A 141 -17.49 -1.37 11.49
CA ILE A 141 -18.38 -0.23 11.28
C ILE A 141 -17.96 0.48 9.99
N ILE A 142 -18.89 0.56 9.05
CA ILE A 142 -18.71 1.30 7.79
C ILE A 142 -19.74 2.41 7.70
N GLY A 143 -19.35 3.54 7.12
CA GLY A 143 -20.24 4.63 6.70
C GLY A 143 -20.49 4.55 5.20
N THR A 144 -21.73 4.73 4.79
CA THR A 144 -22.09 4.87 3.37
C THR A 144 -22.73 6.21 3.15
N CYS A 145 -22.29 6.97 2.14
CA CYS A 145 -22.81 8.29 1.83
C CYS A 145 -23.26 8.37 0.37
N LEU A 146 -24.49 8.79 0.17
CA LEU A 146 -25.01 9.22 -1.13
C LEU A 146 -24.64 10.71 -1.31
N LEU A 147 -23.45 10.96 -1.85
CA LEU A 147 -22.85 12.29 -1.89
C LEU A 147 -23.62 13.34 -2.73
N TYR A 148 -24.61 12.93 -3.53
CA TYR A 148 -25.23 13.80 -4.52
C TYR A 148 -26.74 14.04 -4.36
N THR A 149 -27.34 13.69 -3.21
CA THR A 149 -28.77 13.87 -2.99
C THR A 149 -29.12 14.98 -1.99
N SER A 150 -28.14 15.59 -1.33
CA SER A 150 -28.37 16.81 -0.54
C SER A 150 -28.02 18.02 -1.42
N PRO A 151 -29.00 18.85 -1.81
CA PRO A 151 -28.67 20.11 -2.44
C PRO A 151 -27.78 20.92 -1.45
N SER A 152 -26.70 21.48 -1.96
CA SER A 152 -25.86 22.38 -1.19
C SER A 152 -26.74 23.51 -0.64
N PRO A 153 -26.53 23.97 0.61
CA PRO A 153 -27.24 25.17 1.11
C PRO A 153 -27.08 26.40 0.22
N ARG A 154 -26.14 26.37 -0.72
CA ARG A 154 -25.94 27.42 -1.74
C ARG A 154 -26.81 27.29 -2.98
N ASP A 155 -27.34 26.09 -3.24
CA ASP A 155 -28.16 25.85 -4.45
C ASP A 155 -29.58 26.37 -4.32
N GLY A 156 -29.97 26.88 -3.15
CA GLY A 156 -31.26 27.50 -2.86
C GLY A 156 -31.24 29.05 -2.85
N LEU A 157 -30.14 29.68 -3.23
CA LEU A 157 -29.98 31.14 -3.26
C LEU A 157 -29.73 31.63 -4.70
N LEU A 158 -30.70 31.44 -5.58
CA LEU A 158 -30.87 32.19 -6.84
C LEU A 158 -32.26 32.78 -6.87
#